data_6b85e24606007ab3fc6ab1e6e490fe7d
#
_entry.id   6b85e24606007ab3fc6ab1e6e490fe7d
#
_cell.length_a   1.000
_cell.length_b   1.000
_cell.length_c   1.000
_cell.angle_alpha   90.00
_cell.angle_beta   90.00
_cell.angle_gamma   90.00
#
_symmetry.space_group_name_H-M   'P 1'
#
loop_
_entity.id
_entity.type
_entity.pdbx_description
1 polymer ?
#
loop_
_entity_poly.entity_id
_entity_poly.type
_entity_poly.pdbx_seq_one_letter_code
_entity_poly.pdbx_strand_id
1 'polypeptide(L)'
;GWKNDRRNKRGNKHQNQNNKGQGGRPQTPAVQEPVVKDIEVPETITVADLAMKMSVKAIEVIKHMMKLGQMVTINQMLDQETAMIVVEEMGHRAIAAKPEDPEAFLAEEEAKALANYPKEPRPPVVTIMGHVDHGKTSLLDYIRRTRVAAGEAGGITQHIGAYHVETPRGIITFLDTPGHEAFTAMRARGAQVTDIVILVVAADDGVMPQTKEAIAHAKAGNVPLVVAINKIDKPEANPDRVKQELVANEVIPEDYGGDVPFVCVSAKSGQGIDELLENVLLQAEILELKAVKEGPAKGVVIESRLDRGKGAVASVLVQAGTLKRGDIVLAGATFGRVRAMVDENGKSVQSAGPSIPVEIQGLSDVPQAGDELIVVSEERKARELANYRQGKYRDVKLARQV
;
A
#
# COMPACT_ATOMS: atom_id res chain seq x y z
N GLY A 1 -43.16 -52.13 30.40
CA GLY A 1 -43.65 -53.23 31.22
C GLY A 1 -42.52 -53.79 32.03
N TRP A 2 -42.53 -53.46 33.30
CA TRP A 2 -42.31 -54.38 34.45
C TRP A 2 -40.94 -54.93 34.72
N LYS A 3 -40.43 -54.46 35.83
CA LYS A 3 -40.19 -55.07 37.17
C LYS A 3 -38.77 -55.61 37.35
N ASN A 4 -38.06 -55.02 38.36
CA ASN A 4 -37.78 -55.55 39.69
C ASN A 4 -36.91 -56.83 39.64
N ASP A 5 -35.92 -57.00 40.41
CA ASP A 5 -35.76 -56.92 41.87
C ASP A 5 -34.31 -57.25 42.22
N ARG A 6 -33.70 -56.50 43.15
CA ARG A 6 -33.32 -56.86 44.50
C ARG A 6 -32.28 -57.96 44.75
N ARG A 7 -31.32 -57.53 45.58
CA ARG A 7 -30.73 -58.25 46.73
C ARG A 7 -29.58 -59.20 46.38
N ASN A 8 -28.53 -59.32 47.14
CA ASN A 8 -28.22 -59.04 48.51
C ASN A 8 -26.76 -59.47 48.75
N LYS A 9 -26.03 -58.69 49.54
CA LYS A 9 -25.40 -59.01 50.84
C LYS A 9 -24.27 -60.01 50.90
N ARG A 10 -23.30 -59.54 51.68
CA ARG A 10 -22.38 -60.20 52.63
C ARG A 10 -21.12 -60.78 51.99
N GLY A 11 -19.93 -60.48 52.45
CA GLY A 11 -19.43 -60.11 53.76
C GLY A 11 -18.20 -60.93 54.01
N ASN A 12 -17.27 -60.36 54.62
CA ASN A 12 -16.27 -60.91 55.57
C ASN A 12 -14.82 -60.79 55.11
N LYS A 13 -14.09 -59.95 55.78
CA LYS A 13 -13.32 -60.07 56.99
C LYS A 13 -12.01 -60.87 56.86
N HIS A 14 -10.97 -60.12 57.26
CA HIS A 14 -9.66 -60.58 57.89
C HIS A 14 -8.59 -60.94 56.89
N GLN A 15 -7.35 -60.52 56.99
CA GLN A 15 -6.48 -60.24 58.14
C GLN A 15 -5.26 -59.45 57.71
N ASN A 16 -4.99 -58.49 58.51
CA ASN A 16 -3.74 -58.02 59.04
C ASN A 16 -2.51 -58.92 58.82
N GLN A 17 -1.47 -58.32 58.22
CA GLN A 17 -0.12 -58.54 58.72
C GLN A 17 0.83 -57.44 58.31
N ASN A 18 1.40 -56.85 59.32
CA ASN A 18 2.56 -56.01 59.41
C ASN A 18 3.62 -56.26 58.34
N ASN A 19 4.14 -55.25 57.75
CA ASN A 19 5.54 -55.14 57.56
C ASN A 19 6.05 -53.72 57.80
N LYS A 20 6.94 -53.69 58.76
CA LYS A 20 7.65 -52.49 59.18
C LYS A 20 8.60 -52.01 58.09
N GLY A 21 8.65 -50.69 57.93
CA GLY A 21 9.91 -49.99 57.86
C GLY A 21 10.44 -49.68 56.50
N GLN A 22 10.30 -48.48 56.16
CA GLN A 22 11.50 -47.68 55.84
C GLN A 22 11.08 -46.21 55.66
N GLY A 23 11.85 -45.38 56.32
CA GLY A 23 11.61 -43.94 56.44
C GLY A 23 11.33 -43.22 55.14
N GLY A 24 10.11 -42.72 55.02
CA GLY A 24 9.80 -41.66 54.08
C GLY A 24 10.54 -40.45 54.59
N ARG A 25 11.53 -40.04 53.81
CA ARG A 25 12.05 -38.65 53.90
C ARG A 25 10.86 -37.74 53.70
N PRO A 26 10.66 -36.73 54.53
CA PRO A 26 9.67 -35.71 54.22
C PRO A 26 10.09 -35.12 52.90
N GLN A 27 9.23 -35.27 51.89
CA GLN A 27 9.34 -34.47 50.68
C GLN A 27 9.16 -33.02 51.13
N THR A 28 10.26 -32.30 51.18
CA THR A 28 10.21 -30.87 51.21
C THR A 28 9.29 -30.45 50.04
N PRO A 29 8.23 -29.66 50.29
CA PRO A 29 7.45 -29.14 49.20
C PRO A 29 8.44 -28.49 48.24
N ALA A 30 8.40 -28.90 46.97
CA ALA A 30 9.20 -28.30 45.96
C ALA A 30 8.93 -26.78 46.03
N VAL A 31 9.94 -26.01 46.38
CA VAL A 31 9.88 -24.58 46.31
C VAL A 31 9.66 -24.30 44.83
N GLN A 32 8.43 -23.97 44.44
CA GLN A 32 8.16 -23.49 43.11
C GLN A 32 8.95 -22.20 42.99
N GLU A 33 9.96 -22.21 42.15
CA GLU A 33 10.65 -20.98 41.80
C GLU A 33 9.60 -20.02 41.30
N PRO A 34 9.56 -18.77 41.79
CA PRO A 34 8.60 -17.79 41.29
C PRO A 34 8.85 -17.63 39.78
N VAL A 35 7.81 -17.91 38.99
CA VAL A 35 7.87 -17.76 37.55
C VAL A 35 7.92 -16.26 37.26
N VAL A 36 9.06 -15.79 36.78
CA VAL A 36 9.21 -14.42 36.28
C VAL A 36 8.55 -14.35 34.90
N LYS A 37 7.51 -13.53 34.79
CA LYS A 37 6.80 -13.30 33.53
C LYS A 37 7.19 -11.95 32.95
N ASP A 38 7.25 -11.88 31.64
CA ASP A 38 7.33 -10.61 30.93
C ASP A 38 5.92 -10.03 30.82
N ILE A 39 5.70 -8.86 31.42
CA ILE A 39 4.39 -8.20 31.46
C ILE A 39 4.43 -6.96 30.61
N GLU A 40 3.63 -6.94 29.55
CA GLU A 40 3.43 -5.74 28.74
C GLU A 40 2.47 -4.77 29.43
N VAL A 41 2.93 -3.56 29.65
CA VAL A 41 2.16 -2.51 30.32
C VAL A 41 1.79 -1.43 29.31
N PRO A 42 0.49 -1.22 29.03
CA PRO A 42 0.03 -0.12 28.16
C PRO A 42 0.17 1.25 28.85
N GLU A 43 -0.10 2.31 28.13
CA GLU A 43 0.00 3.69 28.66
C GLU A 43 -0.85 3.92 29.90
N THR A 44 -2.04 3.33 29.94
CA THR A 44 -2.93 3.32 31.10
C THR A 44 -3.48 1.93 31.31
N ILE A 45 -3.59 1.50 32.57
CA ILE A 45 -4.11 0.19 32.92
C ILE A 45 -4.80 0.28 34.29
N THR A 46 -5.92 -0.46 34.46
CA THR A 46 -6.54 -0.58 35.77
C THR A 46 -5.77 -1.53 36.67
N VAL A 47 -5.91 -1.37 37.97
CA VAL A 47 -5.31 -2.30 38.95
C VAL A 47 -5.80 -3.74 38.73
N ALA A 48 -7.07 -3.92 38.41
CA ALA A 48 -7.66 -5.23 38.11
C ALA A 48 -7.02 -5.88 36.88
N ASP A 49 -6.84 -5.14 35.79
CA ASP A 49 -6.24 -5.64 34.56
C ASP A 49 -4.74 -5.97 34.74
N LEU A 50 -4.04 -5.15 35.49
CA LEU A 50 -2.64 -5.39 35.84
C LEU A 50 -2.47 -6.68 36.64
N ALA A 51 -3.33 -6.88 37.65
CA ALA A 51 -3.35 -8.10 38.46
C ALA A 51 -3.63 -9.33 37.58
N MET A 52 -4.56 -9.22 36.64
CA MET A 52 -4.90 -10.29 35.72
C MET A 52 -3.71 -10.66 34.81
N LYS A 53 -2.99 -9.68 34.31
CA LYS A 53 -1.78 -9.90 33.49
C LYS A 53 -0.66 -10.60 34.26
N MET A 54 -0.53 -10.30 35.55
CA MET A 54 0.46 -10.94 36.42
C MET A 54 -0.03 -12.26 37.01
N SER A 55 -1.27 -12.65 36.76
CA SER A 55 -1.91 -13.84 37.34
C SER A 55 -1.91 -13.83 38.86
N VAL A 56 -2.14 -12.68 39.46
CA VAL A 56 -2.25 -12.46 40.91
C VAL A 56 -3.59 -11.83 41.24
N LYS A 57 -3.96 -11.87 42.54
CA LYS A 57 -5.18 -11.22 43.00
C LYS A 57 -5.00 -9.72 43.06
N ALA A 58 -6.05 -8.96 42.72
CA ALA A 58 -6.02 -7.49 42.77
C ALA A 58 -5.63 -6.96 44.16
N ILE A 59 -6.02 -7.65 45.23
CA ILE A 59 -5.66 -7.30 46.61
C ILE A 59 -4.14 -7.30 46.79
N GLU A 60 -3.42 -8.22 46.19
CA GLU A 60 -1.95 -8.27 46.28
C GLU A 60 -1.30 -7.05 45.63
N VAL A 61 -1.83 -6.59 44.49
CA VAL A 61 -1.38 -5.39 43.82
C VAL A 61 -1.64 -4.15 44.70
N ILE A 62 -2.82 -4.07 45.30
CA ILE A 62 -3.20 -2.97 46.22
C ILE A 62 -2.27 -2.92 47.43
N LYS A 63 -1.96 -4.08 48.05
CA LYS A 63 -1.02 -4.17 49.18
C LYS A 63 0.39 -3.68 48.79
N HIS A 64 0.90 -4.04 47.65
CA HIS A 64 2.20 -3.57 47.17
C HIS A 64 2.19 -2.04 46.93
N MET A 65 1.11 -1.50 46.39
CA MET A 65 0.99 -0.07 46.19
C MET A 65 0.87 0.70 47.51
N MET A 66 0.20 0.12 48.49
CA MET A 66 0.17 0.71 49.86
C MET A 66 1.58 0.75 50.49
N LYS A 67 2.39 -0.26 50.27
CA LYS A 67 3.81 -0.25 50.73
C LYS A 67 4.63 0.82 50.02
N LEU A 68 4.27 1.19 48.80
CA LEU A 68 4.89 2.27 48.04
C LEU A 68 4.31 3.65 48.37
N GLY A 69 3.35 3.72 49.30
CA GLY A 69 2.75 4.96 49.78
C GLY A 69 1.54 5.44 48.98
N GLN A 70 0.97 4.61 48.13
CA GLN A 70 -0.21 4.95 47.32
C GLN A 70 -1.42 4.07 47.71
N MET A 71 -2.54 4.72 48.03
CA MET A 71 -3.82 4.04 48.23
C MET A 71 -4.61 4.03 46.91
N VAL A 72 -4.91 2.86 46.42
CA VAL A 72 -5.61 2.65 45.13
C VAL A 72 -6.80 1.73 45.30
N THR A 73 -7.78 1.86 44.42
CA THR A 73 -8.91 0.96 44.30
C THR A 73 -8.73 0.00 43.11
N ILE A 74 -9.53 -1.07 43.07
CA ILE A 74 -9.46 -2.08 41.99
C ILE A 74 -9.63 -1.48 40.60
N ASN A 75 -10.49 -0.49 40.45
CA ASN A 75 -10.82 0.14 39.17
C ASN A 75 -10.02 1.41 38.90
N GLN A 76 -9.07 1.73 39.73
CA GLN A 76 -8.26 2.94 39.53
C GLN A 76 -7.31 2.76 38.35
N MET A 77 -7.25 3.76 37.49
CA MET A 77 -6.31 3.81 36.38
C MET A 77 -4.93 4.20 36.86
N LEU A 78 -3.95 3.40 36.48
CA LEU A 78 -2.54 3.66 36.72
C LEU A 78 -1.88 4.14 35.42
N ASP A 79 -0.94 5.08 35.55
CA ASP A 79 -0.07 5.42 34.43
C ASP A 79 0.94 4.27 34.17
N GLN A 80 1.53 4.27 32.99
CA GLN A 80 2.47 3.23 32.57
C GLN A 80 3.66 3.11 33.53
N GLU A 81 4.21 4.24 33.93
CA GLU A 81 5.38 4.32 34.79
C GLU A 81 5.13 3.70 36.15
N THR A 82 4.02 4.07 36.79
CA THR A 82 3.61 3.51 38.08
C THR A 82 3.33 2.02 37.98
N ALA A 83 2.64 1.59 36.94
CA ALA A 83 2.32 0.18 36.72
C ALA A 83 3.58 -0.66 36.49
N MET A 84 4.56 -0.15 35.76
CA MET A 84 5.84 -0.82 35.54
C MET A 84 6.64 -0.99 36.83
N ILE A 85 6.63 0.02 37.70
CA ILE A 85 7.29 -0.06 39.01
C ILE A 85 6.65 -1.16 39.86
N VAL A 86 5.33 -1.23 39.89
CA VAL A 86 4.60 -2.27 40.64
C VAL A 86 4.91 -3.67 40.10
N VAL A 87 4.95 -3.83 38.80
CA VAL A 87 5.28 -5.11 38.16
C VAL A 87 6.67 -5.59 38.57
N GLU A 88 7.65 -4.72 38.57
CA GLU A 88 9.02 -5.03 38.96
C GLU A 88 9.15 -5.34 40.44
N GLU A 89 8.45 -4.57 41.31
CA GLU A 89 8.40 -4.82 42.75
C GLU A 89 7.78 -6.18 43.10
N MET A 90 6.86 -6.68 42.27
CA MET A 90 6.23 -7.98 42.44
C MET A 90 7.06 -9.13 41.85
N GLY A 91 8.24 -8.86 41.32
CA GLY A 91 9.18 -9.88 40.84
C GLY A 91 9.01 -10.27 39.37
N HIS A 92 8.28 -9.48 38.60
CA HIS A 92 8.11 -9.69 37.16
C HIS A 92 8.89 -8.65 36.36
N ARG A 93 9.08 -8.93 35.07
CA ARG A 93 9.73 -7.99 34.15
C ARG A 93 8.67 -7.11 33.48
N ALA A 94 8.77 -5.82 33.66
CA ALA A 94 7.90 -4.87 33.01
C ALA A 94 8.43 -4.45 31.63
N ILE A 95 7.59 -4.54 30.62
CA ILE A 95 7.89 -4.09 29.26
C ILE A 95 6.86 -3.03 28.89
N ALA A 96 7.34 -1.84 28.47
CA ALA A 96 6.44 -0.83 27.95
C ALA A 96 5.82 -1.32 26.66
N ALA A 97 4.49 -1.51 26.65
CA ALA A 97 3.79 -1.81 25.42
C ALA A 97 3.88 -0.57 24.52
N LYS A 98 4.29 -0.77 23.28
CA LYS A 98 4.20 0.28 22.28
C LYS A 98 2.73 0.60 22.11
N PRO A 99 2.35 1.90 21.97
CA PRO A 99 0.97 2.23 21.65
C PRO A 99 0.56 1.40 20.43
N GLU A 100 -0.61 0.77 20.47
CA GLU A 100 -1.14 0.04 19.34
C GLU A 100 -1.16 1.00 18.16
N ASP A 101 -0.26 0.80 17.21
CA ASP A 101 -0.22 1.56 15.98
C ASP A 101 -1.22 0.92 15.00
N PRO A 102 -2.36 1.58 14.70
CA PRO A 102 -3.33 1.04 13.75
C PRO A 102 -2.72 0.78 12.36
N GLU A 103 -1.69 1.56 12.00
CA GLU A 103 -0.97 1.41 10.74
C GLU A 103 -0.16 0.12 10.69
N ALA A 104 0.46 -0.27 11.78
CA ALA A 104 1.21 -1.53 11.87
C ALA A 104 0.29 -2.74 11.73
N PHE A 105 -0.89 -2.69 12.36
CA PHE A 105 -1.91 -3.72 12.23
C PHE A 105 -2.41 -3.86 10.79
N LEU A 106 -2.66 -2.74 10.14
CA LEU A 106 -3.08 -2.70 8.73
C LEU A 106 -2.02 -3.28 7.80
N ALA A 107 -0.76 -2.93 7.98
CA ALA A 107 0.35 -3.46 7.20
C ALA A 107 0.48 -4.98 7.37
N GLU A 108 0.27 -5.48 8.55
CA GLU A 108 0.29 -6.91 8.85
C GLU A 108 -0.88 -7.66 8.20
N GLU A 109 -2.09 -7.13 8.25
CA GLU A 109 -3.26 -7.69 7.55
C GLU A 109 -3.05 -7.71 6.03
N GLU A 110 -2.52 -6.63 5.48
CA GLU A 110 -2.21 -6.49 4.06
C GLU A 110 -1.18 -7.52 3.60
N ALA A 111 -0.10 -7.69 4.35
CA ALA A 111 0.93 -8.68 4.06
C ALA A 111 0.38 -10.11 4.07
N LYS A 112 -0.48 -10.44 5.02
CA LYS A 112 -1.16 -11.75 5.08
C LYS A 112 -2.10 -11.97 3.90
N ALA A 113 -2.85 -10.96 3.51
CA ALA A 113 -3.76 -11.05 2.37
C ALA A 113 -3.01 -11.27 1.07
N LEU A 114 -1.89 -10.57 0.85
CA LEU A 114 -1.07 -10.70 -0.34
C LEU A 114 -0.32 -12.04 -0.41
N ALA A 115 0.06 -12.61 0.72
CA ALA A 115 0.78 -13.88 0.78
C ALA A 115 -0.04 -15.07 0.29
N ASN A 116 -1.38 -14.98 0.31
CA ASN A 116 -2.29 -16.06 -0.05
C ASN A 116 -2.55 -16.17 -1.56
N TYR A 117 -2.09 -15.23 -2.36
CA TYR A 117 -2.39 -15.16 -3.79
C TYR A 117 -1.13 -15.20 -4.64
N PRO A 118 -1.17 -15.89 -5.79
CA PRO A 118 -0.03 -15.91 -6.70
C PRO A 118 0.16 -14.57 -7.40
N LYS A 119 1.39 -14.25 -7.74
CA LYS A 119 1.70 -13.11 -8.60
C LYS A 119 1.54 -13.49 -10.06
N GLU A 120 0.88 -12.64 -10.82
CA GLU A 120 0.63 -12.83 -12.24
C GLU A 120 1.20 -11.65 -13.03
N PRO A 121 1.51 -11.83 -14.32
CA PRO A 121 1.97 -10.71 -15.15
C PRO A 121 0.95 -9.57 -15.19
N ARG A 122 1.44 -8.35 -15.14
CA ARG A 122 0.63 -7.14 -15.21
C ARG A 122 1.10 -6.22 -16.33
N PRO A 123 0.20 -5.37 -16.87
CA PRO A 123 0.61 -4.37 -17.85
C PRO A 123 1.65 -3.39 -17.31
N PRO A 124 2.58 -2.90 -18.14
CA PRO A 124 3.49 -1.85 -17.73
C PRO A 124 2.76 -0.52 -17.58
N VAL A 125 3.19 0.25 -16.60
CA VAL A 125 2.75 1.63 -16.40
C VAL A 125 3.83 2.55 -16.94
N VAL A 126 3.47 3.38 -17.89
CA VAL A 126 4.40 4.21 -18.67
C VAL A 126 4.08 5.68 -18.50
N THR A 127 5.09 6.47 -18.21
CA THR A 127 4.97 7.94 -18.16
C THR A 127 5.74 8.54 -19.34
N ILE A 128 5.13 9.49 -20.01
CA ILE A 128 5.79 10.25 -21.09
C ILE A 128 6.32 11.55 -20.52
N MET A 129 7.59 11.80 -20.71
CA MET A 129 8.30 12.96 -20.22
C MET A 129 9.07 13.67 -21.35
N GLY A 130 9.37 14.92 -21.17
CA GLY A 130 10.15 15.72 -22.12
C GLY A 130 9.73 17.17 -22.12
N HIS A 131 10.30 17.95 -23.00
CA HIS A 131 9.96 19.36 -23.19
C HIS A 131 8.53 19.49 -23.73
N VAL A 132 7.77 20.49 -23.26
CA VAL A 132 6.35 20.70 -23.63
C VAL A 132 6.13 20.85 -25.13
N ASP A 133 7.05 21.47 -25.83
CA ASP A 133 6.93 21.74 -27.28
C ASP A 133 7.44 20.59 -28.15
N HIS A 134 7.88 19.46 -27.56
CA HIS A 134 8.43 18.33 -28.30
C HIS A 134 7.38 17.31 -28.74
N GLY A 135 6.10 17.60 -28.51
CA GLY A 135 5.02 16.77 -28.99
C GLY A 135 4.58 15.66 -28.06
N LYS A 136 4.83 15.82 -26.77
CA LYS A 136 4.38 14.91 -25.72
C LYS A 136 2.88 14.66 -25.79
N THR A 137 2.09 15.74 -25.77
CA THR A 137 0.63 15.71 -25.84
C THR A 137 0.14 15.16 -27.18
N SER A 138 0.77 15.59 -28.29
CA SER A 138 0.42 15.09 -29.62
C SER A 138 0.67 13.61 -29.79
N LEU A 139 1.76 13.10 -29.18
CA LEU A 139 2.09 11.68 -29.19
C LEU A 139 1.04 10.87 -28.42
N LEU A 140 0.69 11.33 -27.21
CA LEU A 140 -0.36 10.71 -26.39
C LEU A 140 -1.71 10.74 -27.10
N ASP A 141 -2.09 11.86 -27.70
CA ASP A 141 -3.34 11.99 -28.43
C ASP A 141 -3.39 11.06 -29.65
N TYR A 142 -2.29 10.90 -30.36
CA TYR A 142 -2.20 9.97 -31.47
C TYR A 142 -2.40 8.54 -31.03
N ILE A 143 -1.69 8.10 -30.00
CA ILE A 143 -1.81 6.77 -29.43
C ILE A 143 -3.26 6.52 -28.95
N ARG A 144 -3.84 7.48 -28.27
CA ARG A 144 -5.19 7.39 -27.74
C ARG A 144 -6.24 7.29 -28.86
N ARG A 145 -6.17 8.13 -29.88
CA ARG A 145 -7.11 8.11 -31.00
C ARG A 145 -7.05 6.83 -31.81
N THR A 146 -5.87 6.28 -32.03
CA THR A 146 -5.68 5.11 -32.88
C THR A 146 -5.90 3.78 -32.17
N ARG A 147 -5.76 3.74 -30.83
CA ARG A 147 -5.81 2.50 -30.05
C ARG A 147 -7.03 2.37 -29.15
N VAL A 148 -7.65 3.48 -28.76
CA VAL A 148 -8.80 3.50 -27.84
C VAL A 148 -10.12 3.72 -28.55
N ALA A 149 -10.10 4.32 -29.74
CA ALA A 149 -11.29 4.82 -30.43
C ALA A 149 -12.16 3.75 -31.12
N ALA A 150 -11.79 2.49 -31.10
CA ALA A 150 -12.56 1.45 -31.78
C ALA A 150 -13.77 1.01 -30.92
N GLY A 151 -14.77 1.85 -30.77
CA GLY A 151 -15.99 1.47 -30.08
C GLY A 151 -16.79 2.56 -29.41
N GLU A 152 -16.38 3.81 -29.48
CA GLU A 152 -17.10 4.89 -28.83
C GLU A 152 -17.70 5.90 -29.77
N ALA A 153 -19.03 5.85 -29.87
CA ALA A 153 -19.84 6.88 -30.46
C ALA A 153 -20.08 7.98 -29.41
N GLY A 154 -19.50 9.18 -29.63
CA GLY A 154 -19.84 10.36 -28.86
C GLY A 154 -18.96 10.70 -27.66
N GLY A 155 -17.66 10.53 -27.84
CA GLY A 155 -16.66 10.74 -26.84
C GLY A 155 -16.58 12.07 -26.14
N ILE A 156 -17.09 12.13 -24.92
CA ILE A 156 -16.53 13.01 -23.91
C ILE A 156 -15.55 12.12 -23.14
N THR A 157 -14.28 12.19 -23.52
CA THR A 157 -13.22 11.57 -22.74
C THR A 157 -13.07 12.31 -21.42
N GLN A 158 -13.45 11.67 -20.34
CA GLN A 158 -13.13 12.19 -19.01
C GLN A 158 -11.61 12.10 -18.84
N HIS A 159 -11.00 13.20 -18.43
CA HIS A 159 -9.59 13.22 -18.11
C HIS A 159 -9.40 12.64 -16.70
N ILE A 160 -8.95 11.38 -16.63
CA ILE A 160 -8.69 10.72 -15.35
C ILE A 160 -7.20 10.63 -15.00
N GLY A 161 -6.34 11.27 -15.77
CA GLY A 161 -4.90 11.30 -15.54
C GLY A 161 -4.16 10.03 -15.98
N ALA A 162 -4.87 9.03 -16.44
CA ALA A 162 -4.30 7.80 -16.95
C ALA A 162 -5.26 7.11 -17.91
N TYR A 163 -4.73 6.31 -18.82
CA TYR A 163 -5.53 5.47 -19.71
C TYR A 163 -4.76 4.22 -20.11
N HIS A 164 -5.48 3.15 -20.43
CA HIS A 164 -4.87 1.94 -20.95
C HIS A 164 -5.12 1.81 -22.45
N VAL A 165 -4.16 1.21 -23.10
CA VAL A 165 -4.16 0.98 -24.54
C VAL A 165 -3.95 -0.50 -24.79
N GLU A 166 -4.84 -1.10 -25.58
CA GLU A 166 -4.70 -2.50 -25.99
C GLU A 166 -3.90 -2.56 -27.30
N THR A 167 -2.86 -3.39 -27.31
CA THR A 167 -2.06 -3.70 -28.49
C THR A 167 -2.11 -5.18 -28.77
N PRO A 168 -1.76 -5.65 -29.99
CA PRO A 168 -1.73 -7.08 -30.28
C PRO A 168 -0.82 -7.90 -29.36
N ARG A 169 0.17 -7.26 -28.74
CA ARG A 169 1.13 -7.90 -27.82
C ARG A 169 0.79 -7.75 -26.34
N GLY A 170 -0.15 -6.90 -25.98
CA GLY A 170 -0.51 -6.67 -24.60
C GLY A 170 -1.04 -5.27 -24.32
N ILE A 171 -1.34 -5.02 -23.06
CA ILE A 171 -1.89 -3.76 -22.59
C ILE A 171 -0.76 -2.88 -22.07
N ILE A 172 -0.83 -1.59 -22.37
CA ILE A 172 0.06 -0.56 -21.81
C ILE A 172 -0.80 0.49 -21.13
N THR A 173 -0.45 0.84 -19.90
CA THR A 173 -1.12 1.93 -19.17
C THR A 173 -0.24 3.18 -19.22
N PHE A 174 -0.80 4.28 -19.72
CA PHE A 174 -0.12 5.57 -19.78
C PHE A 174 -0.60 6.47 -18.66
N LEU A 175 0.34 7.09 -17.97
CA LEU A 175 0.06 8.16 -17.02
C LEU A 175 0.15 9.50 -17.75
N ASP A 176 -0.96 10.22 -17.76
CA ASP A 176 -1.09 11.55 -18.34
C ASP A 176 -1.36 12.56 -17.22
N THR A 177 -0.47 12.60 -16.24
CA THR A 177 -0.52 13.60 -15.18
C THR A 177 0.18 14.87 -15.65
N PRO A 178 -0.47 16.05 -15.52
CA PRO A 178 0.18 17.30 -15.91
C PRO A 178 1.35 17.61 -14.99
N GLY A 179 2.54 17.62 -15.57
CA GLY A 179 3.72 18.19 -14.99
C GLY A 179 4.62 17.25 -14.18
N HIS A 180 5.90 17.57 -14.22
CA HIS A 180 6.94 16.94 -13.43
C HIS A 180 6.68 17.03 -11.93
N GLU A 181 5.91 18.02 -11.49
CA GLU A 181 5.56 18.24 -10.08
C GLU A 181 4.74 17.10 -9.48
N ALA A 182 3.73 16.60 -10.20
CA ALA A 182 2.91 15.48 -9.74
C ALA A 182 3.76 14.21 -9.60
N PHE A 183 4.62 13.93 -10.56
CA PHE A 183 5.54 12.80 -10.53
C PHE A 183 6.53 12.90 -9.36
N THR A 184 7.08 14.07 -9.14
CA THR A 184 8.01 14.34 -8.02
C THR A 184 7.30 14.20 -6.68
N ALA A 185 6.06 14.71 -6.56
CA ALA A 185 5.25 14.58 -5.35
C ALA A 185 4.93 13.11 -5.03
N MET A 186 4.56 12.31 -6.02
CA MET A 186 4.32 10.88 -5.87
C MET A 186 5.58 10.14 -5.42
N ARG A 187 6.73 10.45 -6.01
CA ARG A 187 8.02 9.88 -5.62
C ARG A 187 8.44 10.25 -4.21
N ALA A 188 8.23 11.50 -3.82
CA ALA A 188 8.56 11.98 -2.48
C ALA A 188 7.75 11.25 -1.40
N ARG A 189 6.56 10.74 -1.74
CA ARG A 189 5.73 9.94 -0.86
C ARG A 189 6.06 8.44 -0.88
N GLY A 190 7.11 8.03 -1.61
CA GLY A 190 7.51 6.63 -1.73
C GLY A 190 6.66 5.82 -2.70
N ALA A 191 5.78 6.47 -3.45
CA ALA A 191 4.96 5.80 -4.47
C ALA A 191 5.75 5.62 -5.76
N GLN A 192 6.24 4.42 -6.00
CA GLN A 192 6.80 4.07 -7.29
C GLN A 192 5.66 3.63 -8.20
N VAL A 193 5.23 4.53 -9.08
CA VAL A 193 4.04 4.34 -9.89
C VAL A 193 4.40 3.94 -11.31
N THR A 194 5.50 4.46 -11.84
CA THR A 194 5.94 4.27 -13.22
C THR A 194 6.96 3.16 -13.36
N ASP A 195 6.74 2.26 -14.30
CA ASP A 195 7.66 1.17 -14.63
C ASP A 195 8.67 1.55 -15.71
N ILE A 196 8.24 2.37 -16.67
CA ILE A 196 9.04 2.79 -17.82
C ILE A 196 8.73 4.27 -18.12
N VAL A 197 9.76 5.02 -18.49
CA VAL A 197 9.60 6.40 -18.97
C VAL A 197 9.90 6.45 -20.45
N ILE A 198 8.97 7.00 -21.22
CA ILE A 198 9.23 7.40 -22.60
C ILE A 198 9.70 8.84 -22.58
N LEU A 199 10.94 9.06 -22.98
CA LEU A 199 11.53 10.38 -23.11
C LEU A 199 11.33 10.89 -24.53
N VAL A 200 10.51 11.93 -24.71
CA VAL A 200 10.23 12.53 -26.01
C VAL A 200 11.16 13.71 -26.25
N VAL A 201 11.92 13.64 -27.34
CA VAL A 201 12.84 14.69 -27.76
C VAL A 201 12.56 15.02 -29.21
N ALA A 202 12.36 16.31 -29.55
CA ALA A 202 12.14 16.72 -30.92
C ALA A 202 13.43 16.66 -31.73
N ALA A 203 13.34 16.10 -32.93
CA ALA A 203 14.48 15.90 -33.82
C ALA A 203 15.09 17.22 -34.34
N ASP A 204 14.31 18.31 -34.34
CA ASP A 204 14.72 19.63 -34.75
C ASP A 204 15.35 20.47 -33.63
N ASP A 205 14.87 20.34 -32.41
CA ASP A 205 15.31 21.13 -31.27
C ASP A 205 16.43 20.48 -30.44
N GLY A 206 16.41 19.16 -30.33
CA GLY A 206 17.35 18.40 -29.50
C GLY A 206 17.07 18.48 -28.00
N VAL A 207 18.08 18.25 -27.19
CA VAL A 207 17.96 18.20 -25.73
C VAL A 207 17.77 19.60 -25.14
N MET A 208 16.70 19.79 -24.40
CA MET A 208 16.32 21.01 -23.70
C MET A 208 16.46 20.84 -22.18
N PRO A 209 16.40 21.94 -21.39
CA PRO A 209 16.49 21.83 -19.93
C PRO A 209 15.47 20.86 -19.30
N GLN A 210 14.23 20.85 -19.76
CA GLN A 210 13.20 19.91 -19.28
C GLN A 210 13.52 18.46 -19.65
N THR A 211 14.22 18.24 -20.77
CA THR A 211 14.70 16.90 -21.15
C THR A 211 15.74 16.40 -20.14
N LYS A 212 16.68 17.24 -19.76
CA LYS A 212 17.70 16.92 -18.74
C LYS A 212 17.07 16.63 -17.39
N GLU A 213 16.07 17.40 -17.02
CA GLU A 213 15.30 17.21 -15.78
C GLU A 213 14.59 15.85 -15.78
N ALA A 214 13.93 15.49 -16.89
CA ALA A 214 13.26 14.21 -17.05
C ALA A 214 14.23 13.02 -16.94
N ILE A 215 15.43 13.15 -17.54
CA ILE A 215 16.49 12.14 -17.43
C ILE A 215 16.93 11.99 -15.97
N ALA A 216 17.13 13.09 -15.26
CA ALA A 216 17.51 13.06 -13.85
C ALA A 216 16.46 12.40 -12.98
N HIS A 217 15.18 12.68 -13.21
CA HIS A 217 14.07 12.04 -12.50
C HIS A 217 14.00 10.53 -12.75
N ALA A 218 14.16 10.10 -13.99
CA ALA A 218 14.14 8.69 -14.33
C ALA A 218 15.31 7.93 -13.69
N LYS A 219 16.50 8.50 -13.74
CA LYS A 219 17.71 7.91 -13.11
C LYS A 219 17.60 7.85 -11.61
N ALA A 220 17.11 8.91 -10.97
CA ALA A 220 16.90 8.95 -9.51
C ALA A 220 15.88 7.92 -9.04
N GLY A 221 14.86 7.64 -9.85
CA GLY A 221 13.87 6.59 -9.59
C GLY A 221 14.28 5.20 -10.05
N ASN A 222 15.44 5.06 -10.66
CA ASN A 222 15.92 3.81 -11.27
C ASN A 222 14.92 3.21 -12.26
N VAL A 223 14.28 4.08 -13.04
CA VAL A 223 13.27 3.70 -14.03
C VAL A 223 13.92 3.63 -15.42
N PRO A 224 13.72 2.53 -16.17
CA PRO A 224 14.23 2.41 -17.53
C PRO A 224 13.65 3.46 -18.46
N LEU A 225 14.47 3.93 -19.40
CA LEU A 225 14.09 4.87 -20.42
C LEU A 225 13.89 4.20 -21.78
N VAL A 226 12.91 4.65 -22.52
CA VAL A 226 12.78 4.45 -23.98
C VAL A 226 12.74 5.85 -24.60
N VAL A 227 13.60 6.13 -25.55
CA VAL A 227 13.67 7.46 -26.18
C VAL A 227 12.86 7.47 -27.47
N ALA A 228 11.93 8.41 -27.57
CA ALA A 228 11.19 8.71 -28.79
C ALA A 228 11.72 10.03 -29.38
N ILE A 229 12.41 9.93 -30.50
CA ILE A 229 12.85 11.10 -31.23
C ILE A 229 11.70 11.50 -32.17
N ASN A 230 10.98 12.55 -31.82
CA ASN A 230 9.75 12.97 -32.46
C ASN A 230 10.04 14.01 -33.58
N LYS A 231 9.02 14.28 -34.38
CA LYS A 231 9.01 15.29 -35.47
C LYS A 231 10.02 14.95 -36.57
N ILE A 232 10.25 13.67 -36.85
CA ILE A 232 11.15 13.23 -37.91
C ILE A 232 10.67 13.56 -39.32
N ASP A 233 9.38 13.93 -39.47
CA ASP A 233 8.78 14.41 -40.68
C ASP A 233 9.22 15.81 -41.08
N LYS A 234 9.83 16.58 -40.15
CA LYS A 234 10.28 17.95 -40.41
C LYS A 234 11.57 17.99 -41.23
N PRO A 235 11.72 18.96 -42.16
CA PRO A 235 12.96 19.09 -42.94
C PRO A 235 14.22 19.34 -42.08
N GLU A 236 14.05 19.99 -40.92
CA GLU A 236 15.14 20.31 -40.00
C GLU A 236 15.51 19.15 -39.06
N ALA A 237 14.82 18.01 -39.17
CA ALA A 237 15.04 16.87 -38.33
C ALA A 237 16.48 16.34 -38.46
N ASN A 238 17.15 16.23 -37.33
CA ASN A 238 18.49 15.63 -37.23
C ASN A 238 18.58 14.65 -36.09
N PRO A 239 18.08 13.38 -36.29
CA PRO A 239 18.09 12.37 -35.25
C PRO A 239 19.50 12.04 -34.73
N ASP A 240 20.51 12.03 -35.58
CA ASP A 240 21.88 11.69 -35.17
C ASP A 240 22.46 12.72 -34.21
N ARG A 241 22.17 13.99 -34.40
CA ARG A 241 22.54 15.07 -33.47
C ARG A 241 21.87 14.87 -32.10
N VAL A 242 20.59 14.52 -32.07
CA VAL A 242 19.84 14.25 -30.84
C VAL A 242 20.43 13.06 -30.10
N LYS A 243 20.79 12.01 -30.81
CA LYS A 243 21.46 10.84 -30.21
C LYS A 243 22.79 11.25 -29.55
N GLN A 244 23.59 12.06 -30.21
CA GLN A 244 24.85 12.56 -29.65
C GLN A 244 24.65 13.43 -28.40
N GLU A 245 23.66 14.31 -28.42
CA GLU A 245 23.32 15.13 -27.25
C GLU A 245 22.84 14.28 -26.07
N LEU A 246 22.07 13.22 -26.31
CA LEU A 246 21.61 12.30 -25.28
C LEU A 246 22.77 11.47 -24.72
N VAL A 247 23.69 11.02 -25.55
CA VAL A 247 24.91 10.32 -25.11
C VAL A 247 25.73 11.22 -24.17
N ALA A 248 25.82 12.51 -24.49
CA ALA A 248 26.48 13.49 -23.60
C ALA A 248 25.79 13.63 -22.24
N ASN A 249 24.50 13.31 -22.15
CA ASN A 249 23.73 13.27 -20.92
C ASN A 249 23.62 11.86 -20.31
N GLU A 250 24.51 10.95 -20.71
CA GLU A 250 24.59 9.57 -20.20
C GLU A 250 23.38 8.69 -20.54
N VAL A 251 22.67 9.01 -21.62
CA VAL A 251 21.62 8.16 -22.19
C VAL A 251 22.18 7.53 -23.46
N ILE A 252 22.60 6.27 -23.35
CA ILE A 252 23.37 5.60 -24.41
C ILE A 252 22.47 4.67 -25.19
N PRO A 253 22.32 4.87 -26.53
CA PRO A 253 21.53 3.97 -27.35
C PRO A 253 22.07 2.54 -27.41
N GLU A 254 21.20 1.59 -27.68
CA GLU A 254 21.60 0.19 -27.93
C GLU A 254 22.61 0.08 -29.05
N ASP A 255 22.49 0.91 -30.12
CA ASP A 255 23.40 0.95 -31.24
C ASP A 255 24.84 1.34 -30.86
N TYR A 256 25.01 2.03 -29.76
CA TYR A 256 26.31 2.47 -29.23
C TYR A 256 26.78 1.61 -28.04
N GLY A 257 26.18 0.44 -27.86
CA GLY A 257 26.52 -0.47 -26.77
C GLY A 257 25.81 -0.20 -25.46
N GLY A 258 24.83 0.70 -25.44
CA GLY A 258 23.99 0.97 -24.28
C GLY A 258 22.77 0.06 -24.21
N ASP A 259 21.89 0.38 -23.28
CA ASP A 259 20.69 -0.41 -22.98
C ASP A 259 19.38 0.34 -23.24
N VAL A 260 19.44 1.56 -23.79
CA VAL A 260 18.26 2.38 -24.04
C VAL A 260 17.80 2.27 -25.49
N PRO A 261 16.57 1.80 -25.74
CA PRO A 261 16.00 1.82 -27.10
C PRO A 261 15.74 3.26 -27.55
N PHE A 262 16.12 3.57 -28.77
CA PHE A 262 15.81 4.84 -29.45
C PHE A 262 14.91 4.56 -30.64
N VAL A 263 13.78 5.22 -30.71
CA VAL A 263 12.82 5.09 -31.81
C VAL A 263 12.53 6.44 -32.41
N CYS A 264 12.65 6.55 -33.72
CA CYS A 264 12.29 7.75 -34.46
C CYS A 264 10.79 7.71 -34.76
N VAL A 265 10.07 8.76 -34.37
CA VAL A 265 8.62 8.82 -34.49
C VAL A 265 8.15 10.15 -35.05
N SER A 266 6.95 10.13 -35.61
CA SER A 266 6.20 11.34 -35.95
C SER A 266 4.79 11.20 -35.38
N ALA A 267 4.47 12.02 -34.37
CA ALA A 267 3.12 12.09 -33.82
C ALA A 267 2.11 12.59 -34.82
N LYS A 268 2.56 13.36 -35.82
CA LYS A 268 1.73 13.92 -36.90
C LYS A 268 1.32 12.86 -37.93
N SER A 269 2.27 12.06 -38.39
CA SER A 269 2.04 11.03 -39.43
C SER A 269 1.75 9.63 -38.89
N GLY A 270 2.11 9.38 -37.63
CA GLY A 270 2.04 8.06 -37.01
C GLY A 270 3.23 7.16 -37.27
N GLN A 271 4.25 7.67 -37.97
CA GLN A 271 5.45 6.90 -38.27
C GLN A 271 6.19 6.51 -36.99
N GLY A 272 6.56 5.23 -36.90
CA GLY A 272 7.37 4.70 -35.81
C GLY A 272 6.61 4.47 -34.49
N ILE A 273 5.35 4.82 -34.39
CA ILE A 273 4.56 4.69 -33.14
C ILE A 273 4.40 3.22 -32.76
N ASP A 274 4.09 2.34 -33.72
CA ASP A 274 3.97 0.90 -33.45
C ASP A 274 5.30 0.32 -32.95
N GLU A 275 6.41 0.71 -33.53
CA GLU A 275 7.75 0.31 -33.10
C GLU A 275 8.05 0.81 -31.69
N LEU A 276 7.65 2.04 -31.35
CA LEU A 276 7.77 2.60 -30.01
C LEU A 276 7.01 1.75 -28.98
N LEU A 277 5.77 1.40 -29.26
CA LEU A 277 4.95 0.57 -28.37
C LEU A 277 5.51 -0.84 -28.24
N GLU A 278 6.05 -1.43 -29.30
CA GLU A 278 6.74 -2.71 -29.24
C GLU A 278 7.97 -2.67 -28.36
N ASN A 279 8.78 -1.62 -28.43
CA ASN A 279 9.94 -1.45 -27.58
C ASN A 279 9.58 -1.29 -26.11
N VAL A 280 8.49 -0.60 -25.83
CA VAL A 280 7.96 -0.50 -24.45
C VAL A 280 7.57 -1.87 -23.91
N LEU A 281 6.88 -2.67 -24.71
CA LEU A 281 6.46 -4.01 -24.29
C LEU A 281 7.65 -4.97 -24.14
N LEU A 282 8.68 -4.85 -24.97
CA LEU A 282 9.90 -5.62 -24.82
C LEU A 282 10.64 -5.26 -23.52
N GLN A 283 10.72 -3.99 -23.18
CA GLN A 283 11.28 -3.55 -21.89
C GLN A 283 10.45 -4.09 -20.71
N ALA A 284 9.13 -4.11 -20.85
CA ALA A 284 8.25 -4.66 -19.83
C ALA A 284 8.49 -6.16 -19.61
N GLU A 285 8.72 -6.91 -20.67
CA GLU A 285 9.07 -8.34 -20.59
C GLU A 285 10.39 -8.56 -19.84
N ILE A 286 11.39 -7.75 -20.12
CA ILE A 286 12.70 -7.79 -19.44
C ILE A 286 12.55 -7.52 -17.94
N LEU A 287 11.66 -6.59 -17.57
CA LEU A 287 11.40 -6.22 -16.17
C LEU A 287 10.61 -7.30 -15.42
N GLU A 288 9.98 -8.23 -16.12
CA GLU A 288 9.14 -9.28 -15.53
C GLU A 288 8.10 -8.72 -14.54
N LEU A 289 7.33 -7.75 -15.00
CA LEU A 289 6.35 -7.05 -14.16
C LEU A 289 5.23 -8.00 -13.72
N LYS A 290 5.09 -8.14 -12.43
CA LYS A 290 4.10 -9.02 -11.80
C LYS A 290 3.42 -8.33 -10.64
N ALA A 291 2.18 -8.71 -10.39
CA ALA A 291 1.42 -8.30 -9.22
C ALA A 291 0.40 -9.38 -8.85
N VAL A 292 -0.02 -9.37 -7.63
CA VAL A 292 -1.17 -10.16 -7.19
C VAL A 292 -2.41 -9.62 -7.89
N LYS A 293 -3.13 -10.47 -8.61
CA LYS A 293 -4.36 -10.09 -9.32
C LYS A 293 -5.60 -10.31 -8.49
N GLU A 294 -5.66 -11.43 -7.80
CA GLU A 294 -6.76 -11.76 -6.90
C GLU A 294 -6.53 -11.16 -5.52
N GLY A 295 -7.59 -10.88 -4.80
CA GLY A 295 -7.52 -10.34 -3.45
C GLY A 295 -7.84 -8.85 -3.36
N PRO A 296 -7.76 -8.29 -2.15
CA PRO A 296 -8.07 -6.89 -1.92
C PRO A 296 -7.09 -5.96 -2.65
N ALA A 297 -7.63 -4.90 -3.22
CA ALA A 297 -6.84 -3.97 -4.03
C ALA A 297 -5.95 -3.08 -3.20
N LYS A 298 -4.81 -2.75 -3.79
CA LYS A 298 -3.90 -1.70 -3.36
C LYS A 298 -3.61 -0.82 -4.57
N GLY A 299 -3.61 0.47 -4.39
CA GLY A 299 -3.37 1.40 -5.48
C GLY A 299 -2.85 2.74 -5.00
N VAL A 300 -2.75 3.66 -5.93
CA VAL A 300 -2.28 5.02 -5.68
C VAL A 300 -3.25 6.02 -6.31
N VAL A 301 -3.49 7.12 -5.62
CA VAL A 301 -4.30 8.23 -6.13
C VAL A 301 -3.44 9.03 -7.11
N ILE A 302 -3.92 9.16 -8.35
CA ILE A 302 -3.26 9.93 -9.41
C ILE A 302 -3.71 11.38 -9.34
N GLU A 303 -5.01 11.59 -9.33
CA GLU A 303 -5.66 12.90 -9.28
C GLU A 303 -6.94 12.80 -8.46
N SER A 304 -7.39 13.92 -7.93
CA SER A 304 -8.66 13.99 -7.21
C SER A 304 -9.28 15.37 -7.36
N ARG A 305 -10.60 15.41 -7.24
CA ARG A 305 -11.34 16.67 -7.31
C ARG A 305 -12.64 16.56 -6.52
N LEU A 306 -13.18 17.70 -6.16
CA LEU A 306 -14.53 17.81 -5.61
C LEU A 306 -15.49 18.17 -6.73
N ASP A 307 -16.37 17.26 -7.08
CA ASP A 307 -17.40 17.46 -8.11
C ASP A 307 -18.71 17.84 -7.44
N ARG A 308 -19.41 18.83 -7.98
CA ARG A 308 -20.67 19.33 -7.42
C ARG A 308 -21.78 18.28 -7.40
N GLY A 309 -21.81 17.39 -8.37
CA GLY A 309 -22.84 16.35 -8.47
C GLY A 309 -22.43 14.99 -7.88
N LYS A 310 -21.15 14.69 -7.93
CA LYS A 310 -20.62 13.36 -7.58
C LYS A 310 -19.91 13.31 -6.22
N GLY A 311 -19.61 14.47 -5.62
CA GLY A 311 -18.83 14.58 -4.40
C GLY A 311 -17.34 14.44 -4.67
N ALA A 312 -16.63 13.79 -3.75
CA ALA A 312 -15.21 13.50 -3.92
C ALA A 312 -15.00 12.44 -4.99
N VAL A 313 -14.17 12.78 -5.97
CA VAL A 313 -13.84 11.92 -7.11
C VAL A 313 -12.33 11.72 -7.14
N ALA A 314 -11.88 10.49 -7.20
CA ALA A 314 -10.46 10.17 -7.26
C ALA A 314 -10.15 9.26 -8.44
N SER A 315 -9.12 9.62 -9.19
CA SER A 315 -8.53 8.74 -10.20
C SER A 315 -7.47 7.89 -9.53
N VAL A 316 -7.62 6.58 -9.63
CA VAL A 316 -6.77 5.61 -8.94
C VAL A 316 -6.14 4.67 -9.95
N LEU A 317 -4.85 4.42 -9.78
CA LEU A 317 -4.15 3.35 -10.47
C LEU A 317 -4.05 2.15 -9.53
N VAL A 318 -4.67 1.06 -9.89
CA VAL A 318 -4.57 -0.18 -9.12
C VAL A 318 -3.19 -0.79 -9.34
N GLN A 319 -2.50 -1.14 -8.27
CA GLN A 319 -1.15 -1.70 -8.32
C GLN A 319 -1.13 -3.19 -8.01
N ALA A 320 -2.01 -3.65 -7.14
CA ALA A 320 -2.14 -5.06 -6.78
C ALA A 320 -3.59 -5.36 -6.39
N GLY A 321 -4.00 -6.59 -6.51
CA GLY A 321 -5.36 -7.02 -6.22
C GLY A 321 -6.36 -6.52 -7.26
N THR A 322 -7.63 -6.73 -7.00
CA THR A 322 -8.73 -6.26 -7.86
C THR A 322 -9.67 -5.38 -7.06
N LEU A 323 -9.78 -4.13 -7.49
CA LEU A 323 -10.72 -3.17 -6.90
C LEU A 323 -12.11 -3.43 -7.49
N LYS A 324 -13.09 -3.57 -6.63
CA LYS A 324 -14.48 -3.86 -7.01
C LYS A 324 -15.43 -2.78 -6.52
N ARG A 325 -16.46 -2.53 -7.29
CA ARG A 325 -17.56 -1.67 -6.86
C ARG A 325 -18.17 -2.24 -5.57
N GLY A 326 -18.37 -1.40 -4.58
CA GLY A 326 -18.84 -1.78 -3.25
C GLY A 326 -17.73 -2.01 -2.23
N ASP A 327 -16.47 -2.05 -2.64
CA ASP A 327 -15.35 -2.19 -1.71
C ASP A 327 -15.25 -0.99 -0.79
N ILE A 328 -14.85 -1.25 0.44
CA ILE A 328 -14.54 -0.21 1.43
C ILE A 328 -13.07 0.13 1.27
N VAL A 329 -12.79 1.40 1.02
CA VAL A 329 -11.43 1.87 0.74
C VAL A 329 -10.99 2.95 1.72
N LEU A 330 -9.70 2.96 1.98
CA LEU A 330 -9.00 4.00 2.70
C LEU A 330 -7.98 4.61 1.75
N ALA A 331 -8.11 5.90 1.49
CA ALA A 331 -7.20 6.66 0.62
C ALA A 331 -6.63 7.85 1.40
N GLY A 332 -5.35 7.75 1.76
CA GLY A 332 -4.76 8.74 2.65
C GLY A 332 -5.52 8.84 3.97
N ALA A 333 -6.03 10.02 4.30
CA ALA A 333 -6.83 10.28 5.50
C ALA A 333 -8.35 10.28 5.23
N THR A 334 -8.78 9.79 4.10
CA THR A 334 -10.20 9.67 3.72
C THR A 334 -10.60 8.22 3.55
N PHE A 335 -11.87 7.93 3.70
CA PHE A 335 -12.41 6.58 3.54
C PHE A 335 -13.77 6.65 2.86
N GLY A 336 -14.24 5.52 2.39
CA GLY A 336 -15.58 5.41 1.84
C GLY A 336 -15.82 4.07 1.19
N ARG A 337 -17.05 3.87 0.76
CA ARG A 337 -17.43 2.71 -0.05
C ARG A 337 -17.45 3.13 -1.52
N VAL A 338 -16.81 2.36 -2.36
CA VAL A 338 -16.80 2.64 -3.81
C VAL A 338 -18.22 2.52 -4.36
N ARG A 339 -18.83 3.68 -4.58
CA ARG A 339 -20.21 3.79 -5.06
C ARG A 339 -20.30 3.64 -6.57
N ALA A 340 -19.34 4.17 -7.28
CA ALA A 340 -19.25 4.10 -8.72
C ALA A 340 -17.80 4.01 -9.17
N MET A 341 -17.57 3.28 -10.25
CA MET A 341 -16.28 3.17 -10.92
C MET A 341 -16.49 3.40 -12.41
N VAL A 342 -15.69 4.27 -12.98
CA VAL A 342 -15.67 4.50 -14.44
C VAL A 342 -14.25 4.41 -14.97
N ASP A 343 -14.13 3.95 -16.21
CA ASP A 343 -12.87 3.91 -16.90
C ASP A 343 -12.53 5.28 -17.54
N GLU A 344 -11.41 5.36 -18.23
CA GLU A 344 -10.96 6.56 -18.93
C GLU A 344 -11.90 7.02 -20.06
N ASN A 345 -12.78 6.14 -20.51
CA ASN A 345 -13.79 6.46 -21.55
C ASN A 345 -15.12 6.87 -20.95
N GLY A 346 -15.21 6.99 -19.62
CA GLY A 346 -16.45 7.31 -18.93
C GLY A 346 -17.41 6.14 -18.80
N LYS A 347 -16.99 4.95 -19.18
CA LYS A 347 -17.80 3.72 -19.11
C LYS A 347 -17.78 3.15 -17.70
N SER A 348 -18.96 2.81 -17.19
CA SER A 348 -19.09 2.14 -15.90
C SER A 348 -18.45 0.76 -15.94
N VAL A 349 -17.61 0.47 -14.96
CA VAL A 349 -16.95 -0.83 -14.79
C VAL A 349 -17.22 -1.39 -13.39
N GLN A 350 -17.20 -2.71 -13.28
CA GLN A 350 -17.46 -3.40 -12.01
C GLN A 350 -16.17 -3.72 -11.24
N SER A 351 -15.07 -3.81 -11.93
CA SER A 351 -13.78 -4.15 -11.34
C SER A 351 -12.61 -3.57 -12.12
N ALA A 352 -11.48 -3.42 -11.43
CA ALA A 352 -10.21 -3.01 -12.03
C ALA A 352 -9.07 -3.82 -11.42
N GLY A 353 -8.30 -4.48 -12.25
CA GLY A 353 -7.12 -5.25 -11.85
C GLY A 353 -5.84 -4.42 -11.85
N PRO A 354 -4.67 -5.08 -11.59
CA PRO A 354 -3.38 -4.40 -11.54
C PRO A 354 -3.04 -3.63 -12.81
N SER A 355 -2.47 -2.45 -12.65
CA SER A 355 -2.08 -1.50 -13.70
C SER A 355 -3.25 -0.87 -14.45
N ILE A 356 -4.47 -1.07 -14.03
CA ILE A 356 -5.67 -0.49 -14.66
C ILE A 356 -6.08 0.78 -13.91
N PRO A 357 -6.23 1.91 -14.63
CA PRO A 357 -6.72 3.15 -14.02
C PRO A 357 -8.24 3.20 -14.00
N VAL A 358 -8.79 3.73 -12.92
CA VAL A 358 -10.24 3.96 -12.77
C VAL A 358 -10.49 5.22 -11.97
N GLU A 359 -11.63 5.85 -12.24
CA GLU A 359 -12.17 6.93 -11.43
C GLU A 359 -13.19 6.35 -10.45
N ILE A 360 -13.03 6.63 -9.17
CA ILE A 360 -13.94 6.18 -8.12
C ILE A 360 -14.67 7.34 -7.45
N GLN A 361 -15.88 7.04 -6.98
CA GLN A 361 -16.72 7.94 -6.21
C GLN A 361 -17.13 7.25 -4.91
N GLY A 362 -17.39 8.02 -3.87
CA GLY A 362 -17.87 7.51 -2.59
C GLY A 362 -16.96 7.80 -1.40
N LEU A 363 -15.82 8.44 -1.62
CA LEU A 363 -14.93 8.87 -0.53
C LEU A 363 -15.56 9.99 0.29
N SER A 364 -15.26 10.03 1.58
CA SER A 364 -15.74 11.05 2.52
C SER A 364 -15.20 12.45 2.25
N ASP A 365 -14.01 12.53 1.66
CA ASP A 365 -13.34 13.77 1.31
C ASP A 365 -12.38 13.52 0.13
N VAL A 366 -11.76 14.58 -0.36
CA VAL A 366 -10.82 14.51 -1.47
C VAL A 366 -9.45 14.08 -0.99
N PRO A 367 -8.93 12.93 -1.46
CA PRO A 367 -7.55 12.52 -1.15
C PRO A 367 -6.55 13.36 -1.95
N GLN A 368 -5.28 13.25 -1.60
CA GLN A 368 -4.21 13.93 -2.32
C GLN A 368 -3.55 13.00 -3.35
N ALA A 369 -3.05 13.57 -4.42
CA ALA A 369 -2.24 12.83 -5.38
C ALA A 369 -1.03 12.18 -4.69
N GLY A 370 -0.79 10.91 -4.98
CA GLY A 370 0.25 10.12 -4.35
C GLY A 370 -0.20 9.37 -3.09
N ASP A 371 -1.38 9.64 -2.57
CA ASP A 371 -1.92 8.88 -1.44
C ASP A 371 -2.12 7.41 -1.83
N GLU A 372 -1.78 6.52 -0.92
CA GLU A 372 -2.03 5.10 -1.07
C GLU A 372 -3.51 4.79 -0.83
N LEU A 373 -4.08 3.97 -1.71
CA LEU A 373 -5.44 3.46 -1.57
C LEU A 373 -5.37 1.97 -1.26
N ILE A 374 -6.12 1.56 -0.25
CA ILE A 374 -6.23 0.15 0.14
C ILE A 374 -7.69 -0.22 0.37
N VAL A 375 -8.02 -1.48 0.10
CA VAL A 375 -9.31 -2.06 0.46
C VAL A 375 -9.23 -2.57 1.89
N VAL A 376 -10.19 -2.19 2.71
CA VAL A 376 -10.31 -2.59 4.12
C VAL A 376 -11.53 -3.47 4.28
N SER A 377 -11.44 -4.47 5.15
CA SER A 377 -12.52 -5.45 5.35
C SER A 377 -13.77 -4.87 6.01
N GLU A 378 -13.64 -3.82 6.82
CA GLU A 378 -14.72 -3.22 7.59
C GLU A 378 -14.71 -1.69 7.50
N GLU A 379 -15.87 -1.09 7.29
CA GLU A 379 -16.03 0.37 7.24
C GLU A 379 -15.60 1.05 8.54
N ARG A 380 -15.87 0.43 9.67
CA ARG A 380 -15.47 0.93 10.99
C ARG A 380 -13.96 1.09 11.11
N LYS A 381 -13.19 0.09 10.66
CA LYS A 381 -11.72 0.14 10.64
C LYS A 381 -11.21 1.24 9.72
N ALA A 382 -11.82 1.39 8.55
CA ALA A 382 -11.46 2.47 7.63
C ALA A 382 -11.67 3.84 8.25
N ARG A 383 -12.79 4.05 8.94
CA ARG A 383 -13.11 5.29 9.64
C ARG A 383 -12.12 5.57 10.77
N GLU A 384 -11.82 4.59 11.59
CA GLU A 384 -10.85 4.71 12.70
C GLU A 384 -9.46 5.08 12.19
N LEU A 385 -9.00 4.43 11.13
CA LEU A 385 -7.71 4.74 10.49
C LEU A 385 -7.68 6.12 9.86
N ALA A 386 -8.76 6.52 9.18
CA ALA A 386 -8.87 7.86 8.60
C ALA A 386 -8.82 8.94 9.68
N ASN A 387 -9.55 8.75 10.77
CA ASN A 387 -9.55 9.67 11.92
C ASN A 387 -8.17 9.73 12.59
N TYR A 388 -7.53 8.61 12.77
CA TYR A 388 -6.16 8.53 13.31
C TYR A 388 -5.18 9.32 12.45
N ARG A 389 -5.23 9.13 11.13
CA ARG A 389 -4.38 9.84 10.18
C ARG A 389 -4.66 11.35 10.16
N GLN A 390 -5.92 11.75 10.24
CA GLN A 390 -6.31 13.17 10.35
C GLN A 390 -5.76 13.82 11.61
N GLY A 391 -5.85 13.14 12.75
CA GLY A 391 -5.27 13.59 14.00
C GLY A 391 -3.75 13.75 13.94
N LYS A 392 -3.08 12.78 13.36
CA LYS A 392 -1.62 12.81 13.15
C LYS A 392 -1.18 13.96 12.26
N TYR A 393 -1.88 14.21 11.16
CA TYR A 393 -1.59 15.33 10.27
C TYR A 393 -1.82 16.67 10.95
N ARG A 394 -2.85 16.79 11.78
CA ARG A 394 -3.13 17.98 12.56
C ARG A 394 -2.00 18.27 13.56
N ASP A 395 -1.53 17.26 14.25
CA ASP A 395 -0.43 17.38 15.22
C ASP A 395 0.87 17.82 14.55
N VAL A 396 1.19 17.26 13.40
CA VAL A 396 2.36 17.65 12.60
C VAL A 396 2.24 19.10 12.14
N LYS A 397 1.06 19.52 11.68
CA LYS A 397 0.80 20.89 11.23
C LYS A 397 0.94 21.89 12.37
N LEU A 398 0.41 21.57 13.55
CA LEU A 398 0.56 22.40 14.75
C LEU A 398 2.02 22.51 15.19
N ALA A 399 2.77 21.42 15.15
CA ALA A 399 4.19 21.42 15.50
C ALA A 399 5.02 22.30 14.56
N ARG A 400 4.66 22.42 13.28
CA ARG A 400 5.32 23.30 12.31
C ARG A 400 4.99 24.79 12.50
N GLN A 401 3.90 25.12 13.19
CA GLN A 401 3.48 26.50 13.48
C GLN A 401 4.11 27.07 14.77
N VAL A 402 4.73 26.25 15.56
CA VAL A 402 5.52 26.64 16.75
C VAL A 402 7.02 26.78 16.34
#